data_6283fe217fc6fa35c64d2a25d0c6dee2
#
_entry.id   6283fe217fc6fa35c64d2a25d0c6dee2
#
_cell.length_a   1.000
_cell.length_b   1.000
_cell.length_c   1.000
_cell.angle_alpha   90.00
_cell.angle_beta   90.00
_cell.angle_gamma   90.00
#
_symmetry.space_group_name_H-M   'P 1'
#
loop_
_entity.id
_entity.type
_entity.pdbx_description
1 polymer ?
#
loop_
_entity_poly.entity_id
_entity_poly.type
_entity_poly.pdbx_seq_one_letter_code
_entity_poly.pdbx_strand_id
1 'polypeptide(L)'
;MTDMPDATAPTPAIDSDHPAVVGFAAKHASSGRDPRERAVQLYYAVRDGIRYDPYSLVMTVPGLRASTTLEKGRAWCIPKAVLLAACCRAQGIPARLGFADVRNHLSTERLRRFMKTDVFYWHGYTSIRLGGRWIKATPAFNIELCEKLRIKPLDFDGRQDSIYHPFDLEGRRHMEYLRFHDEYDDVPVDEIMATFSKYYAGMVDQPLAGDFDADVEREAAAVEPAPRPSPRR
;
A
#
# COMPACT_ATOMS: atom_id res chain seq x y z
N MET A 1 30.96 -9.07 8.62
CA MET A 1 29.97 -8.46 7.71
C MET A 1 29.03 -9.60 7.36
N THR A 2 27.86 -9.65 7.98
CA THR A 2 26.80 -10.60 7.61
C THR A 2 26.38 -10.26 6.18
N ASP A 3 26.51 -11.24 5.29
CA ASP A 3 26.04 -11.17 3.91
C ASP A 3 24.55 -10.83 3.96
N MET A 4 24.20 -9.57 3.66
CA MET A 4 22.80 -9.13 3.60
C MET A 4 22.16 -9.83 2.41
N PRO A 5 20.99 -10.49 2.56
CA PRO A 5 20.31 -11.12 1.45
C PRO A 5 20.21 -10.19 0.25
N ASP A 6 20.36 -10.75 -0.95
CA ASP A 6 20.23 -9.98 -2.20
C ASP A 6 18.79 -9.48 -2.34
N ALA A 7 18.57 -8.23 -1.96
CA ALA A 7 17.24 -7.58 -2.03
C ALA A 7 16.76 -7.36 -3.48
N THR A 8 17.38 -7.98 -4.48
CA THR A 8 16.93 -8.07 -5.87
C THR A 8 16.41 -9.45 -6.26
N ALA A 9 16.69 -10.50 -5.45
CA ALA A 9 16.24 -11.84 -5.73
C ALA A 9 14.72 -12.02 -5.57
N PRO A 10 14.07 -12.88 -6.38
CA PRO A 10 12.66 -13.23 -6.18
C PRO A 10 12.47 -14.01 -4.87
N THR A 11 11.29 -13.91 -4.29
CA THR A 11 10.87 -14.66 -3.10
C THR A 11 9.45 -15.20 -3.30
N PRO A 12 8.93 -16.07 -2.41
CA PRO A 12 7.60 -16.67 -2.59
C PRO A 12 6.44 -15.69 -2.82
N ALA A 13 6.43 -14.51 -2.17
CA ALA A 13 5.41 -13.48 -2.41
C ALA A 13 5.90 -12.40 -3.38
N ILE A 14 7.19 -12.02 -3.31
CA ILE A 14 7.79 -11.06 -4.24
C ILE A 14 8.32 -11.83 -5.46
N ASP A 15 7.42 -12.42 -6.27
CA ASP A 15 7.73 -13.22 -7.46
C ASP A 15 8.17 -12.33 -8.63
N SER A 16 9.29 -11.63 -8.45
CA SER A 16 9.83 -10.61 -9.37
C SER A 16 10.30 -11.17 -10.71
N ASP A 17 10.49 -12.47 -10.82
CA ASP A 17 10.82 -13.22 -12.03
C ASP A 17 9.59 -13.71 -12.81
N HIS A 18 8.38 -13.55 -12.25
CA HIS A 18 7.14 -13.94 -12.93
C HIS A 18 6.94 -13.12 -14.22
N PRO A 19 6.61 -13.75 -15.38
CA PRO A 19 6.53 -13.05 -16.67
C PRO A 19 5.59 -11.83 -16.67
N ALA A 20 4.45 -11.90 -15.96
CA ALA A 20 3.53 -10.77 -15.83
C ALA A 20 4.15 -9.58 -15.09
N VAL A 21 4.93 -9.84 -14.03
CA VAL A 21 5.64 -8.80 -13.24
C VAL A 21 6.74 -8.17 -14.07
N VAL A 22 7.56 -8.99 -14.74
CA VAL A 22 8.63 -8.52 -15.65
C VAL A 22 8.03 -7.67 -16.77
N GLY A 23 6.95 -8.13 -17.40
CA GLY A 23 6.26 -7.41 -18.47
C GLY A 23 5.67 -6.08 -18.00
N PHE A 24 5.02 -6.06 -16.83
CA PHE A 24 4.49 -4.84 -16.22
C PHE A 24 5.61 -3.85 -15.89
N ALA A 25 6.67 -4.30 -15.25
CA ALA A 25 7.81 -3.45 -14.89
C ALA A 25 8.50 -2.87 -16.16
N ALA A 26 8.73 -3.68 -17.18
CA ALA A 26 9.32 -3.22 -18.44
C ALA A 26 8.43 -2.19 -19.18
N LYS A 27 7.11 -2.38 -19.13
CA LYS A 27 6.13 -1.46 -19.75
C LYS A 27 6.14 -0.08 -19.08
N HIS A 28 6.29 -0.03 -17.77
CA HIS A 28 6.13 1.20 -16.97
C HIS A 28 7.45 1.87 -16.55
N ALA A 29 8.58 1.16 -16.67
CA ALA A 29 9.91 1.73 -16.43
C ALA A 29 10.67 1.86 -17.74
N SER A 30 11.01 3.08 -18.15
CA SER A 30 11.76 3.33 -19.38
C SER A 30 13.19 2.80 -19.24
N SER A 31 13.64 1.97 -20.21
CA SER A 31 15.04 1.54 -20.30
C SER A 31 15.96 2.76 -20.50
N GLY A 32 17.14 2.71 -19.89
CA GLY A 32 18.15 3.79 -20.01
C GLY A 32 18.01 4.94 -19.00
N ARG A 33 16.91 5.03 -18.28
CA ARG A 33 16.78 5.97 -17.15
C ARG A 33 17.50 5.47 -15.91
N ASP A 34 17.87 6.40 -15.02
CA ASP A 34 18.51 6.01 -13.77
C ASP A 34 17.55 5.17 -12.87
N PRO A 35 18.06 4.38 -11.92
CA PRO A 35 17.22 3.56 -11.04
C PRO A 35 16.14 4.34 -10.29
N ARG A 36 16.40 5.61 -9.93
CA ARG A 36 15.43 6.47 -9.23
C ARG A 36 14.24 6.80 -10.13
N GLU A 37 14.51 7.24 -11.36
CA GLU A 37 13.43 7.57 -12.30
C GLU A 37 12.56 6.35 -12.59
N ARG A 38 13.17 5.17 -12.75
CA ARG A 38 12.43 3.91 -12.92
C ARG A 38 11.59 3.58 -11.69
N ALA A 39 12.13 3.69 -10.49
CA ALA A 39 11.39 3.44 -9.25
C ALA A 39 10.20 4.40 -9.08
N VAL A 40 10.36 5.67 -9.43
CA VAL A 40 9.28 6.67 -9.42
C VAL A 40 8.17 6.29 -10.40
N GLN A 41 8.52 5.90 -11.63
CA GLN A 41 7.54 5.45 -12.63
C GLN A 41 6.78 4.20 -12.16
N LEU A 42 7.49 3.23 -11.60
CA LEU A 42 6.89 2.00 -11.05
C LEU A 42 5.97 2.30 -9.86
N TYR A 43 6.36 3.23 -8.99
CA TYR A 43 5.52 3.67 -7.89
C TYR A 43 4.16 4.17 -8.38
N TYR A 44 4.13 5.11 -9.32
CA TYR A 44 2.88 5.66 -9.84
C TYR A 44 2.08 4.61 -10.62
N ALA A 45 2.75 3.74 -11.38
CA ALA A 45 2.08 2.65 -12.09
C ALA A 45 1.36 1.68 -11.13
N VAL A 46 1.99 1.34 -9.99
CA VAL A 46 1.36 0.47 -8.97
C VAL A 46 0.31 1.24 -8.17
N ARG A 47 0.61 2.49 -7.75
CA ARG A 47 -0.33 3.29 -6.95
C ARG A 47 -1.67 3.45 -7.67
N ASP A 48 -1.64 3.85 -8.93
CA ASP A 48 -2.83 4.22 -9.70
C ASP A 48 -3.36 3.09 -10.60
N GLY A 49 -2.49 2.19 -11.05
CA GLY A 49 -2.90 1.05 -11.89
C GLY A 49 -3.57 -0.11 -11.13
N ILE A 50 -3.42 -0.17 -9.80
CA ILE A 50 -4.03 -1.18 -8.93
C ILE A 50 -4.99 -0.50 -7.95
N ARG A 51 -6.28 -0.80 -8.02
CA ARG A 51 -7.29 -0.22 -7.13
C ARG A 51 -7.07 -0.66 -5.69
N TYR A 52 -7.18 0.25 -4.75
CA TYR A 52 -7.13 -0.10 -3.34
C TYR A 52 -8.46 -0.74 -2.91
N ASP A 53 -8.37 -1.94 -2.33
CA ASP A 53 -9.53 -2.68 -1.87
C ASP A 53 -9.18 -3.49 -0.61
N PRO A 54 -9.45 -2.98 0.60
CA PRO A 54 -9.17 -3.69 1.84
C PRO A 54 -10.15 -4.85 2.10
N TYR A 55 -11.25 -4.97 1.34
CA TYR A 55 -12.18 -6.10 1.44
C TYR A 55 -11.64 -7.34 0.73
N SER A 56 -10.67 -7.17 -0.18
CA SER A 56 -10.02 -8.27 -0.90
C SER A 56 -8.93 -8.99 -0.10
N LEU A 57 -8.92 -8.84 1.23
CA LEU A 57 -7.88 -9.38 2.10
C LEU A 57 -7.80 -10.91 2.02
N VAL A 58 -6.63 -11.43 1.62
CA VAL A 58 -6.28 -12.86 1.63
C VAL A 58 -4.86 -13.00 2.15
N MET A 59 -4.70 -13.65 3.32
CA MET A 59 -3.42 -13.82 4.01
C MET A 59 -2.79 -15.19 3.74
N THR A 60 -2.58 -15.50 2.48
CA THR A 60 -1.80 -16.68 2.04
C THR A 60 -0.71 -16.23 1.07
N VAL A 61 0.41 -16.93 1.02
CA VAL A 61 1.49 -16.61 0.08
C VAL A 61 0.99 -16.48 -1.36
N PRO A 62 0.18 -17.42 -1.92
CA PRO A 62 -0.39 -17.26 -3.25
C PRO A 62 -1.28 -16.02 -3.40
N GLY A 63 -2.06 -15.67 -2.37
CA GLY A 63 -2.94 -14.49 -2.37
C GLY A 63 -2.19 -13.15 -2.30
N LEU A 64 -0.96 -13.18 -1.78
CA LEU A 64 -0.09 -12.00 -1.61
C LEU A 64 0.89 -11.78 -2.76
N ARG A 65 1.02 -12.73 -3.71
CA ARG A 65 1.96 -12.62 -4.83
C ARG A 65 1.75 -11.36 -5.66
N ALA A 66 2.85 -10.79 -6.12
CA ALA A 66 2.83 -9.67 -7.05
C ALA A 66 2.07 -10.01 -8.33
N SER A 67 2.29 -11.20 -8.90
CA SER A 67 1.57 -11.69 -10.09
C SER A 67 0.06 -11.81 -9.86
N THR A 68 -0.38 -12.31 -8.70
CA THR A 68 -1.80 -12.38 -8.33
C THR A 68 -2.42 -10.99 -8.19
N THR A 69 -1.66 -10.00 -7.67
CA THR A 69 -2.09 -8.62 -7.57
C THR A 69 -2.32 -8.00 -8.95
N LEU A 70 -1.44 -8.26 -9.91
CA LEU A 70 -1.62 -7.83 -11.30
C LEU A 70 -2.84 -8.47 -11.96
N GLU A 71 -3.04 -9.77 -11.77
CA GLU A 71 -4.20 -10.49 -12.30
C GLU A 71 -5.53 -9.92 -11.79
N LYS A 72 -5.60 -9.61 -10.49
CA LYS A 72 -6.82 -9.08 -9.85
C LYS A 72 -7.07 -7.60 -10.15
N GLY A 73 -6.05 -6.80 -10.45
CA GLY A 73 -6.15 -5.36 -10.66
C GLY A 73 -6.61 -4.56 -9.41
N ARG A 74 -6.76 -5.23 -8.27
CA ARG A 74 -7.15 -4.62 -6.98
C ARG A 74 -6.44 -5.32 -5.82
N ALA A 75 -6.09 -4.57 -4.79
CA ALA A 75 -5.42 -5.11 -3.62
C ALA A 75 -5.41 -4.10 -2.45
N TRP A 76 -5.17 -4.59 -1.27
CA TRP A 76 -4.92 -3.77 -0.08
C TRP A 76 -3.42 -3.41 0.07
N CYS A 77 -3.02 -2.76 1.17
CA CYS A 77 -1.69 -2.16 1.29
C CYS A 77 -0.53 -3.15 1.10
N ILE A 78 -0.60 -4.35 1.70
CA ILE A 78 0.50 -5.33 1.63
C ILE A 78 0.73 -5.84 0.20
N PRO A 79 -0.26 -6.41 -0.52
CA PRO A 79 -0.01 -6.87 -1.89
C PRO A 79 0.41 -5.75 -2.85
N LYS A 80 -0.04 -4.51 -2.64
CA LYS A 80 0.44 -3.37 -3.44
C LYS A 80 1.90 -3.04 -3.15
N ALA A 81 2.34 -3.11 -1.88
CA ALA A 81 3.75 -2.97 -1.52
C ALA A 81 4.60 -4.12 -2.08
N VAL A 82 4.10 -5.37 -2.03
CA VAL A 82 4.73 -6.55 -2.64
C VAL A 82 4.91 -6.36 -4.15
N LEU A 83 3.88 -5.88 -4.86
CA LEU A 83 3.97 -5.64 -6.29
C LEU A 83 5.01 -4.56 -6.62
N LEU A 84 5.07 -3.46 -5.86
CA LEU A 84 6.08 -2.43 -6.07
C LEU A 84 7.49 -2.97 -5.83
N ALA A 85 7.71 -3.75 -4.77
CA ALA A 85 8.98 -4.41 -4.51
C ALA A 85 9.37 -5.37 -5.63
N ALA A 86 8.42 -6.17 -6.13
CA ALA A 86 8.65 -7.10 -7.23
C ALA A 86 9.02 -6.38 -8.53
N CYS A 87 8.32 -5.30 -8.86
CA CYS A 87 8.63 -4.48 -10.03
C CYS A 87 10.02 -3.82 -9.91
N CYS A 88 10.39 -3.33 -8.73
CA CYS A 88 11.74 -2.80 -8.49
C CYS A 88 12.81 -3.88 -8.67
N ARG A 89 12.62 -5.06 -8.04
CA ARG A 89 13.56 -6.19 -8.18
C ARG A 89 13.68 -6.68 -9.62
N ALA A 90 12.58 -6.78 -10.36
CA ALA A 90 12.57 -7.12 -11.80
C ALA A 90 13.39 -6.13 -12.65
N GLN A 91 13.60 -4.91 -12.17
CA GLN A 91 14.43 -3.88 -12.79
C GLN A 91 15.84 -3.77 -12.17
N GLY A 92 16.25 -4.74 -11.35
CA GLY A 92 17.54 -4.75 -10.66
C GLY A 92 17.68 -3.66 -9.58
N ILE A 93 16.56 -3.13 -9.08
CA ILE A 93 16.54 -2.12 -8.01
C ILE A 93 16.27 -2.85 -6.68
N PRO A 94 17.21 -2.83 -5.70
CA PRO A 94 17.00 -3.50 -4.43
C PRO A 94 15.77 -2.94 -3.69
N ALA A 95 14.88 -3.83 -3.24
CA ALA A 95 13.67 -3.45 -2.55
C ALA A 95 13.30 -4.49 -1.47
N ARG A 96 12.75 -4.01 -0.36
CA ARG A 96 12.26 -4.77 0.80
C ARG A 96 10.85 -4.35 1.14
N LEU A 97 10.21 -5.14 1.97
CA LEU A 97 8.93 -4.80 2.58
C LEU A 97 9.18 -4.23 3.97
N GLY A 98 8.52 -3.15 4.28
CA GLY A 98 8.44 -2.61 5.63
C GLY A 98 7.00 -2.53 6.09
N PHE A 99 6.80 -2.51 7.40
CA PHE A 99 5.46 -2.51 7.97
C PHE A 99 5.37 -1.52 9.13
N ALA A 100 4.15 -1.02 9.36
CA ALA A 100 3.86 -0.16 10.49
C ALA A 100 2.45 -0.42 11.03
N ASP A 101 2.25 -0.24 12.34
CA ASP A 101 0.92 -0.14 12.91
C ASP A 101 0.45 1.31 12.76
N VAL A 102 -0.71 1.51 12.17
CA VAL A 102 -1.25 2.85 11.89
C VAL A 102 -2.69 2.96 12.40
N ARG A 103 -3.06 4.13 12.92
CA ARG A 103 -4.45 4.47 13.17
C ARG A 103 -5.01 5.20 11.97
N ASN A 104 -6.05 4.65 11.36
CA ASN A 104 -6.71 5.25 10.21
C ASN A 104 -8.11 5.77 10.59
N HIS A 105 -8.26 7.09 10.55
CA HIS A 105 -9.52 7.76 10.91
C HIS A 105 -10.53 7.83 9.76
N LEU A 106 -10.12 7.50 8.51
CA LEU A 106 -10.93 7.63 7.29
C LEU A 106 -11.34 6.28 6.66
N SER A 107 -11.38 5.21 7.45
CA SER A 107 -11.87 3.91 6.94
C SER A 107 -13.41 3.89 6.85
N THR A 108 -13.99 3.02 5.98
CA THR A 108 -15.43 2.84 5.88
C THR A 108 -16.03 2.30 7.17
N GLU A 109 -17.30 2.62 7.44
CA GLU A 109 -18.01 2.13 8.62
C GLU A 109 -18.06 0.60 8.66
N ARG A 110 -18.28 -0.05 7.50
CA ARG A 110 -18.25 -1.51 7.37
C ARG A 110 -16.91 -2.08 7.82
N LEU A 111 -15.79 -1.50 7.39
CA LEU A 111 -14.47 -1.97 7.76
C LEU A 111 -14.22 -1.79 9.26
N ARG A 112 -14.58 -0.62 9.83
CA ARG A 112 -14.46 -0.35 11.28
C ARG A 112 -15.28 -1.33 12.12
N ARG A 113 -16.52 -1.61 11.73
CA ARG A 113 -17.37 -2.59 12.41
C ARG A 113 -16.80 -4.00 12.36
N PHE A 114 -16.21 -4.37 11.23
CA PHE A 114 -15.62 -5.68 11.03
C PHE A 114 -14.31 -5.84 11.83
N MET A 115 -13.42 -4.86 11.77
CA MET A 115 -12.15 -4.88 12.50
C MET A 115 -12.31 -4.65 14.00
N LYS A 116 -13.38 -3.98 14.43
CA LYS A 116 -13.65 -3.55 15.83
C LYS A 116 -12.52 -2.69 16.42
N THR A 117 -11.71 -2.06 15.59
CA THR A 117 -10.62 -1.16 15.94
C THR A 117 -10.36 -0.18 14.81
N ASP A 118 -9.76 0.96 15.12
CA ASP A 118 -9.26 1.96 14.17
C ASP A 118 -7.77 1.78 13.87
N VAL A 119 -7.14 0.78 14.51
CA VAL A 119 -5.72 0.45 14.30
C VAL A 119 -5.58 -0.61 13.22
N PHE A 120 -4.83 -0.26 12.19
CA PHE A 120 -4.43 -1.14 11.09
C PHE A 120 -3.03 -1.66 11.39
N TYR A 121 -2.96 -2.88 11.90
CA TYR A 121 -1.70 -3.56 12.17
C TYR A 121 -1.04 -4.00 10.87
N TRP A 122 0.28 -3.91 10.80
CA TRP A 122 1.08 -4.34 9.67
C TRP A 122 0.74 -3.61 8.35
N HIS A 123 0.45 -2.30 8.41
CA HIS A 123 0.31 -1.52 7.18
C HIS A 123 1.60 -1.56 6.37
N GLY A 124 1.52 -2.11 5.13
CA GLY A 124 2.68 -2.39 4.29
C GLY A 124 3.15 -1.17 3.50
N TYR A 125 4.47 -1.01 3.40
CA TYR A 125 5.16 -0.12 2.49
C TYR A 125 6.35 -0.83 1.84
N THR A 126 6.90 -0.26 0.78
CA THR A 126 8.12 -0.76 0.13
C THR A 126 9.31 0.12 0.53
N SER A 127 10.40 -0.48 0.97
CA SER A 127 11.68 0.18 1.18
C SER A 127 12.56 -0.05 -0.04
N ILE A 128 12.94 0.99 -0.77
CA ILE A 128 13.65 0.95 -2.05
C ILE A 128 15.03 1.56 -1.88
N ARG A 129 16.10 0.88 -2.34
CA ARG A 129 17.47 1.38 -2.24
C ARG A 129 17.81 2.28 -3.42
N LEU A 130 17.86 3.59 -3.20
CA LEU A 130 18.15 4.60 -4.22
C LEU A 130 19.27 5.52 -3.78
N GLY A 131 20.32 5.64 -4.60
CA GLY A 131 21.46 6.48 -4.27
C GLY A 131 22.17 6.10 -2.96
N GLY A 132 22.24 4.79 -2.65
CA GLY A 132 22.86 4.25 -1.44
C GLY A 132 22.01 4.32 -0.17
N ARG A 133 20.80 4.88 -0.21
CA ARG A 133 19.87 5.00 0.93
C ARG A 133 18.60 4.18 0.71
N TRP A 134 18.03 3.65 1.78
CA TRP A 134 16.69 3.06 1.79
C TRP A 134 15.65 4.16 1.95
N ILE A 135 14.66 4.18 1.06
CA ILE A 135 13.61 5.20 0.99
C ILE A 135 12.27 4.49 0.99
N LYS A 136 11.36 4.89 1.89
CA LYS A 136 10.04 4.29 2.05
C LYS A 136 9.07 4.82 0.99
N ALA A 137 8.28 3.93 0.41
CA ALA A 137 7.26 4.25 -0.58
C ALA A 137 5.96 3.49 -0.28
N THR A 138 4.86 4.20 -0.08
CA THR A 138 3.55 3.61 0.23
C THR A 138 2.61 3.77 -0.97
N PRO A 139 2.46 2.75 -1.85
CA PRO A 139 1.62 2.84 -3.05
C PRO A 139 0.15 2.46 -2.78
N ALA A 140 -0.35 2.57 -1.53
CA ALA A 140 -1.62 1.98 -1.14
C ALA A 140 -2.82 2.65 -1.84
N PHE A 141 -3.08 3.93 -1.59
CA PHE A 141 -4.28 4.60 -2.11
C PHE A 141 -4.05 5.15 -3.51
N ASN A 142 -4.89 4.72 -4.46
CA ASN A 142 -4.90 5.25 -5.82
C ASN A 142 -5.56 6.64 -5.86
N ILE A 143 -5.27 7.39 -6.91
CA ILE A 143 -5.65 8.81 -7.00
C ILE A 143 -7.16 9.02 -6.88
N GLU A 144 -7.98 8.19 -7.53
CA GLU A 144 -9.44 8.30 -7.47
C GLU A 144 -10.00 8.09 -6.06
N LEU A 145 -9.39 7.17 -5.29
CA LEU A 145 -9.74 6.98 -3.88
C LEU A 145 -9.38 8.20 -3.04
N CYS A 146 -8.18 8.76 -3.28
CA CYS A 146 -7.75 9.97 -2.58
C CYS A 146 -8.69 11.15 -2.85
N GLU A 147 -9.16 11.34 -4.09
CA GLU A 147 -10.13 12.36 -4.47
C GLU A 147 -11.47 12.16 -3.73
N LYS A 148 -12.01 10.93 -3.72
CA LYS A 148 -13.25 10.59 -3.01
C LYS A 148 -13.15 10.85 -1.51
N LEU A 149 -12.03 10.49 -0.89
CA LEU A 149 -11.78 10.69 0.53
C LEU A 149 -11.29 12.09 0.89
N ARG A 150 -11.05 12.97 -0.10
CA ARG A 150 -10.54 14.34 0.06
C ARG A 150 -9.20 14.37 0.81
N ILE A 151 -8.33 13.42 0.50
CA ILE A 151 -6.95 13.34 1.02
C ILE A 151 -5.95 13.63 -0.08
N LYS A 152 -4.79 14.17 0.30
CA LYS A 152 -3.71 14.40 -0.66
C LYS A 152 -3.12 13.05 -1.08
N PRO A 153 -3.04 12.73 -2.40
CA PRO A 153 -2.30 11.56 -2.86
C PRO A 153 -0.84 11.64 -2.43
N LEU A 154 -0.25 10.50 -2.09
CA LEU A 154 1.18 10.45 -1.80
C LEU A 154 2.00 10.58 -3.08
N ASP A 155 2.85 11.60 -3.13
CA ASP A 155 3.84 11.75 -4.18
C ASP A 155 5.13 11.04 -3.79
N PHE A 156 5.83 10.48 -4.77
CA PHE A 156 7.13 9.84 -4.59
C PHE A 156 8.14 10.38 -5.59
N ASP A 157 9.23 10.95 -5.09
CA ASP A 157 10.31 11.53 -5.89
C ASP A 157 11.60 10.68 -5.87
N GLY A 158 11.59 9.57 -5.14
CA GLY A 158 12.74 8.71 -4.94
C GLY A 158 13.90 9.35 -4.15
N ARG A 159 13.64 10.43 -3.43
CA ARG A 159 14.62 11.16 -2.61
C ARG A 159 14.27 11.17 -1.13
N GLN A 160 12.98 11.25 -0.83
CA GLN A 160 12.43 11.30 0.52
C GLN A 160 11.40 10.20 0.71
N ASP A 161 11.15 9.83 1.97
CA ASP A 161 10.12 8.87 2.33
C ASP A 161 8.76 9.39 1.91
N SER A 162 7.98 8.53 1.23
CA SER A 162 6.60 8.77 0.85
C SER A 162 5.70 7.92 1.76
N ILE A 163 5.36 8.49 2.90
CA ILE A 163 4.45 7.92 3.91
C ILE A 163 3.32 8.90 4.20
N TYR A 164 2.19 8.41 4.70
CA TYR A 164 1.02 9.26 4.91
C TYR A 164 1.27 10.38 5.91
N HIS A 165 0.75 11.56 5.57
CA HIS A 165 0.69 12.68 6.51
C HIS A 165 -0.37 12.43 7.58
N PRO A 166 -0.18 12.93 8.81
CA PRO A 166 -1.14 12.75 9.90
C PRO A 166 -2.47 13.49 9.68
N PHE A 167 -2.53 14.42 8.71
CA PHE A 167 -3.72 15.25 8.46
C PHE A 167 -4.16 15.20 7.01
N ASP A 168 -5.48 15.25 6.79
CA ASP A 168 -6.11 15.40 5.47
C ASP A 168 -6.05 16.86 4.96
N LEU A 169 -6.67 17.14 3.81
CA LEU A 169 -6.71 18.47 3.21
C LEU A 169 -7.49 19.51 4.02
N GLU A 170 -8.33 19.06 4.97
CA GLU A 170 -9.14 19.91 5.84
C GLU A 170 -8.53 20.05 7.24
N GLY A 171 -7.34 19.51 7.47
CA GLY A 171 -6.65 19.55 8.76
C GLY A 171 -7.18 18.55 9.79
N ARG A 172 -8.02 17.58 9.37
CA ARG A 172 -8.51 16.50 10.25
C ARG A 172 -7.45 15.39 10.33
N ARG A 173 -7.41 14.69 11.45
CA ARG A 173 -6.51 13.52 11.57
C ARG A 173 -6.89 12.46 10.54
N HIS A 174 -5.87 11.98 9.82
CA HIS A 174 -6.02 10.98 8.77
C HIS A 174 -5.35 9.67 9.15
N MET A 175 -4.03 9.63 9.17
CA MET A 175 -3.28 8.41 9.44
C MET A 175 -2.12 8.70 10.39
N GLU A 176 -2.13 8.05 11.55
CA GLU A 176 -1.10 8.19 12.57
C GLU A 176 -0.25 6.92 12.61
N TYR A 177 1.07 7.04 12.43
CA TYR A 177 2.00 5.94 12.64
C TYR A 177 2.22 5.74 14.13
N LEU A 178 1.85 4.56 14.64
CA LEU A 178 1.96 4.19 16.05
C LEU A 178 3.27 3.47 16.33
N ARG A 179 3.68 2.59 15.40
CA ARG A 179 4.88 1.77 15.53
C ARG A 179 5.37 1.37 14.14
N PHE A 180 6.68 1.44 13.91
CA PHE A 180 7.33 0.80 12.77
C PHE A 180 7.85 -0.58 13.19
N HIS A 181 7.63 -1.58 12.33
CA HIS A 181 8.25 -2.90 12.42
C HIS A 181 9.57 -2.92 11.66
N ASP A 182 10.26 -4.07 11.70
CA ASP A 182 11.46 -4.29 10.89
C ASP A 182 11.16 -4.32 9.38
N GLU A 183 12.23 -4.32 8.58
CA GLU A 183 12.16 -4.52 7.14
C GLU A 183 12.47 -5.99 6.81
N TYR A 184 11.73 -6.56 5.88
CA TYR A 184 11.74 -7.98 5.53
C TYR A 184 12.05 -8.17 4.04
N ASP A 185 12.74 -9.27 3.71
CA ASP A 185 13.01 -9.62 2.32
C ASP A 185 11.81 -10.29 1.63
N ASP A 186 10.83 -10.77 2.39
CA ASP A 186 9.52 -11.25 1.94
C ASP A 186 8.45 -10.93 2.98
N VAL A 187 7.19 -11.31 2.74
CA VAL A 187 6.09 -11.10 3.69
C VAL A 187 6.22 -12.04 4.89
N PRO A 188 6.33 -11.56 6.13
CA PRO A 188 6.36 -12.41 7.34
C PRO A 188 4.93 -12.86 7.71
N VAL A 189 4.36 -13.77 6.89
CA VAL A 189 2.94 -14.17 6.95
C VAL A 189 2.56 -14.69 8.33
N ASP A 190 3.41 -15.49 8.97
CA ASP A 190 3.09 -16.10 10.27
C ASP A 190 3.01 -15.05 11.39
N GLU A 191 3.89 -14.05 11.40
CA GLU A 191 3.89 -12.95 12.38
C GLU A 191 2.67 -12.04 12.21
N ILE A 192 2.31 -11.75 10.93
CA ILE A 192 1.12 -10.96 10.60
C ILE A 192 -0.13 -11.72 11.03
N MET A 193 -0.22 -13.01 10.71
CA MET A 193 -1.37 -13.85 11.08
C MET A 193 -1.53 -14.00 12.58
N ALA A 194 -0.45 -14.16 13.33
CA ALA A 194 -0.48 -14.17 14.79
C ALA A 194 -1.06 -12.86 15.36
N THR A 195 -0.68 -11.71 14.76
CA THR A 195 -1.22 -10.40 15.14
C THR A 195 -2.70 -10.27 14.77
N PHE A 196 -3.08 -10.65 13.54
CA PHE A 196 -4.45 -10.58 13.05
C PHE A 196 -5.39 -11.47 13.85
N SER A 197 -4.97 -12.69 14.20
CA SER A 197 -5.75 -13.60 15.07
C SER A 197 -6.03 -12.98 16.43
N LYS A 198 -5.11 -12.18 16.96
CA LYS A 198 -5.26 -11.52 18.26
C LYS A 198 -6.18 -10.29 18.20
N TYR A 199 -6.03 -9.46 17.18
CA TYR A 199 -6.69 -8.15 17.15
C TYR A 199 -7.87 -8.07 16.18
N TYR A 200 -7.95 -8.99 15.20
CA TYR A 200 -8.98 -9.05 14.16
C TYR A 200 -9.67 -10.42 14.15
N ALA A 201 -10.02 -10.96 15.30
CA ALA A 201 -10.53 -12.32 15.48
C ALA A 201 -11.69 -12.73 14.53
N GLY A 202 -12.42 -11.77 13.95
CA GLY A 202 -13.44 -12.04 12.94
C GLY A 202 -12.97 -12.01 11.48
N MET A 203 -11.76 -11.47 11.21
CA MET A 203 -11.25 -11.32 9.83
C MET A 203 -10.55 -12.57 9.30
N VAL A 204 -10.00 -13.40 10.19
CA VAL A 204 -9.18 -14.55 9.81
C VAL A 204 -10.04 -15.65 9.23
N ASP A 205 -11.28 -15.78 9.72
CA ASP A 205 -12.19 -16.87 9.38
C ASP A 205 -13.23 -16.52 8.30
N GLN A 206 -13.45 -15.24 8.02
CA GLN A 206 -14.44 -14.80 7.04
C GLN A 206 -13.97 -13.58 6.24
N PRO A 207 -13.92 -13.64 4.90
CA PRO A 207 -13.65 -12.47 4.08
C PRO A 207 -14.76 -11.43 4.27
N LEU A 208 -14.39 -10.15 4.27
CA LEU A 208 -15.35 -9.07 4.33
C LEU A 208 -16.11 -8.96 3.00
N ALA A 209 -17.37 -9.40 3.00
CA ALA A 209 -18.23 -9.27 1.83
C ALA A 209 -18.67 -7.82 1.63
N GLY A 210 -18.66 -7.36 0.37
CA GLY A 210 -19.12 -6.02 0.01
C GLY A 210 -18.34 -5.42 -1.16
N ASP A 211 -18.71 -4.20 -1.52
CA ASP A 211 -18.02 -3.37 -2.50
C ASP A 211 -17.44 -2.14 -1.78
N PHE A 212 -16.10 -2.09 -1.70
CA PHE A 212 -15.40 -1.01 -1.00
C PHE A 212 -15.62 0.34 -1.67
N ASP A 213 -15.59 0.40 -3.00
CA ASP A 213 -15.80 1.65 -3.74
C ASP A 213 -17.21 2.20 -3.54
N ALA A 214 -18.23 1.31 -3.57
CA ALA A 214 -19.61 1.69 -3.31
C ALA A 214 -19.82 2.19 -1.86
N ASP A 215 -19.14 1.56 -0.88
CA ASP A 215 -19.20 2.02 0.50
C ASP A 215 -18.54 3.41 0.66
N VAL A 216 -17.38 3.63 0.03
CA VAL A 216 -16.69 4.94 0.03
C VAL A 216 -17.57 6.01 -0.64
N GLU A 217 -18.17 5.73 -1.79
CA GLU A 217 -19.04 6.70 -2.50
C GLU A 217 -20.24 7.08 -1.67
N ARG A 218 -20.91 6.12 -1.03
CA ARG A 218 -22.05 6.38 -0.16
C ARG A 218 -21.68 7.21 1.05
N GLU A 219 -20.55 6.90 1.71
CA GLU A 219 -20.11 7.63 2.90
C GLU A 219 -19.58 9.01 2.56
N ALA A 220 -18.88 9.19 1.43
CA ALA A 220 -18.44 10.49 0.95
C ALA A 220 -19.63 11.41 0.60
N ALA A 221 -20.71 10.86 0.00
CA ALA A 221 -21.92 11.60 -0.32
C ALA A 221 -22.73 12.02 0.93
N ALA A 222 -22.60 11.27 2.04
CA ALA A 222 -23.28 11.58 3.30
C ALA A 222 -22.59 12.70 4.11
N VAL A 223 -21.34 13.04 3.78
CA VAL A 223 -20.65 14.20 4.38
C VAL A 223 -21.10 15.46 3.63
N GLU A 224 -22.11 16.17 4.17
CA GLU A 224 -22.54 17.47 3.61
C GLU A 224 -21.35 18.43 3.46
N PRO A 225 -21.22 19.11 2.32
CA PRO A 225 -20.20 20.15 2.18
C PRO A 225 -20.46 21.25 3.21
N ALA A 226 -19.45 21.64 3.97
CA ALA A 226 -19.52 22.74 4.91
C ALA A 226 -20.16 23.98 4.22
N PRO A 227 -21.10 24.69 4.85
CA PRO A 227 -21.76 25.83 4.24
C PRO A 227 -20.70 26.84 3.80
N ARG A 228 -20.77 27.28 2.54
CA ARG A 228 -19.85 28.31 2.03
C ARG A 228 -19.96 29.55 2.91
N PRO A 229 -18.85 30.14 3.33
CA PRO A 229 -18.95 31.41 4.09
C PRO A 229 -19.70 32.44 3.27
N SER A 230 -20.72 33.02 3.88
CA SER A 230 -21.48 34.10 3.26
C SER A 230 -20.55 35.23 2.85
N PRO A 231 -20.71 35.84 1.67
CA PRO A 231 -19.93 36.99 1.28
C PRO A 231 -20.16 38.10 2.30
N ARG A 232 -19.08 38.58 2.93
CA ARG A 232 -19.12 39.74 3.81
C ARG A 232 -19.61 40.94 2.97
N ARG A 233 -20.71 41.52 3.35
CA ARG A 233 -21.18 42.81 2.81
C ARG A 233 -20.30 43.95 3.32
#